data_d65cfd25c71d2f16bc73d43084af8436
#
_entry.id   d65cfd25c71d2f16bc73d43084af8436
#
_cell.length_a   1.000
_cell.length_b   1.000
_cell.length_c   1.000
_cell.angle_alpha   90.00
_cell.angle_beta   90.00
_cell.angle_gamma   90.00
#
_symmetry.space_group_name_H-M   'P 1'
#
loop_
_entity.id
_entity.type
_entity.pdbx_description
1 polymer ?
#
loop_
_entity_poly.entity_id
_entity_poly.type
_entity_poly.pdbx_seq_one_letter_code
_entity_poly.pdbx_strand_id
1 'polypeptide(L)'
;SRALANAHKKLLLEARKVPLGIEKARCYGLDMQPLGGYKESSEPGTSVKIKVPNVDCIVMHSHPSGLTFSPDDLDAFSKNKTIRILTAVGNDGSLYAIERTNNTDETALENLTSLLMFDMNKATTKAAVYDTLNTYFKEVQNYGIHYYARENRRNEKVPSREPY
;
A
#
# COMPACT_ATOMS: atom_id res chain seq x y z
N SER A 1 -5.70 -8.70 -12.88
CA SER A 1 -5.57 -8.71 -14.35
C SER A 1 -4.11 -8.94 -14.75
N ARG A 2 -3.91 -9.43 -15.97
CA ARG A 2 -2.57 -9.68 -16.53
C ARG A 2 -1.77 -8.38 -16.67
N ALA A 3 -2.43 -7.30 -17.06
CA ALA A 3 -1.80 -5.98 -17.19
C ALA A 3 -1.30 -5.45 -15.84
N LEU A 4 -2.07 -5.64 -14.79
CA LEU A 4 -1.68 -5.28 -13.43
C LEU A 4 -0.46 -6.08 -12.96
N ALA A 5 -0.46 -7.40 -13.18
CA ALA A 5 0.66 -8.26 -12.85
C ALA A 5 1.94 -7.88 -13.60
N ASN A 6 1.84 -7.53 -14.88
CA ASN A 6 2.97 -7.06 -15.68
C ASN A 6 3.52 -5.72 -15.18
N ALA A 7 2.63 -4.80 -14.79
CA ALA A 7 3.02 -3.52 -14.20
C ALA A 7 3.77 -3.72 -12.88
N HIS A 8 3.34 -4.64 -12.01
CA HIS A 8 4.05 -4.99 -10.79
C HIS A 8 5.45 -5.55 -11.05
N LYS A 9 5.58 -6.43 -12.05
CA LYS A 9 6.90 -6.96 -12.43
C LYS A 9 7.84 -5.86 -12.90
N LYS A 10 7.36 -4.93 -13.71
CA LYS A 10 8.14 -3.77 -14.15
C LYS A 10 8.54 -2.86 -12.98
N LEU A 11 7.62 -2.61 -12.06
CA LEU A 11 7.90 -1.82 -10.87
C LEU A 11 9.02 -2.45 -10.03
N LEU A 12 9.00 -3.77 -9.81
CA LEU A 12 10.06 -4.47 -9.08
C LEU A 12 11.40 -4.41 -9.80
N LEU A 13 11.43 -4.47 -11.12
CA LEU A 13 12.65 -4.28 -11.90
C LEU A 13 13.20 -2.86 -11.72
N GLU A 14 12.35 -1.85 -11.73
CA GLU A 14 12.75 -0.46 -11.45
C GLU A 14 13.25 -0.30 -10.00
N ALA A 15 12.60 -0.94 -9.03
CA ALA A 15 13.01 -0.89 -7.62
C ALA A 15 14.40 -1.50 -7.38
N ARG A 16 14.83 -2.45 -8.22
CA ARG A 16 16.17 -3.05 -8.14
C ARG A 16 17.29 -2.13 -8.65
N LYS A 17 16.95 -1.06 -9.36
CA LYS A 17 17.91 -0.08 -9.90
C LYS A 17 18.29 1.01 -8.90
N VAL A 18 17.62 1.07 -7.75
CA VAL A 18 17.84 2.09 -6.72
C VAL A 18 18.40 1.44 -5.45
N PRO A 19 19.02 2.25 -4.55
CA PRO A 19 19.54 1.74 -3.29
C PRO A 19 18.48 1.02 -2.45
N LEU A 20 18.90 0.05 -1.67
CA LEU A 20 18.04 -0.67 -0.75
C LEU A 20 17.31 0.30 0.19
N GLY A 21 16.02 0.08 0.39
CA GLY A 21 15.18 0.92 1.24
C GLY A 21 14.50 2.08 0.50
N ILE A 22 14.86 2.36 -0.75
CA ILE A 22 14.18 3.34 -1.59
C ILE A 22 12.90 2.73 -2.16
N GLU A 23 11.79 3.41 -1.97
CA GLU A 23 10.50 3.04 -2.57
C GLU A 23 10.38 3.63 -3.99
N LYS A 24 9.81 2.86 -4.88
CA LYS A 24 9.41 3.30 -6.22
C LYS A 24 7.90 3.31 -6.32
N ALA A 25 7.34 4.27 -7.04
CA ALA A 25 5.91 4.35 -7.31
C ALA A 25 5.61 4.79 -8.73
N ARG A 26 4.46 4.38 -9.22
CA ARG A 26 3.89 4.86 -10.48
C ARG A 26 2.37 4.83 -10.42
N CYS A 27 1.75 5.82 -11.08
CA CYS A 27 0.30 5.87 -11.24
C CYS A 27 -0.10 5.36 -12.62
N TYR A 28 -1.27 4.74 -12.68
CA TYR A 28 -1.89 4.25 -13.91
C TYR A 28 -3.36 4.66 -13.94
N GLY A 29 -3.90 4.93 -15.12
CA GLY A 29 -5.34 5.00 -15.31
C GLY A 29 -5.99 3.62 -15.09
N LEU A 30 -7.31 3.58 -14.98
CA LEU A 30 -8.03 2.30 -14.85
C LEU A 30 -7.88 1.42 -16.10
N ASP A 31 -7.52 2.01 -17.24
CA ASP A 31 -7.17 1.32 -18.49
C ASP A 31 -5.73 0.78 -18.51
N MET A 32 -5.00 0.91 -17.40
CA MET A 32 -3.59 0.52 -17.24
C MET A 32 -2.61 1.32 -18.11
N GLN A 33 -3.01 2.49 -18.62
CA GLN A 33 -2.07 3.42 -19.25
C GLN A 33 -1.33 4.22 -18.18
N PRO A 34 0.01 4.40 -18.29
CA PRO A 34 0.76 5.17 -17.32
C PRO A 34 0.30 6.63 -17.25
N LEU A 35 0.19 7.14 -16.02
CA LEU A 35 -0.07 8.55 -15.72
C LEU A 35 1.20 9.15 -15.12
N GLY A 36 2.18 9.41 -15.95
CA GLY A 36 3.49 9.91 -15.53
C GLY A 36 4.54 8.81 -15.39
N GLY A 37 5.76 9.22 -15.00
CA GLY A 37 6.90 8.36 -14.82
C GLY A 37 6.98 7.74 -13.41
N TYR A 38 8.01 6.93 -13.20
CA TYR A 38 8.32 6.42 -11.86
C TYR A 38 8.77 7.54 -10.94
N LYS A 39 8.36 7.46 -9.69
CA LYS A 39 8.78 8.32 -8.58
C LYS A 39 9.56 7.51 -7.56
N GLU A 40 10.43 8.16 -6.82
CA GLU A 40 11.25 7.54 -5.78
C GLU A 40 11.07 8.27 -4.45
N SER A 41 11.22 7.54 -3.35
CA SER A 41 11.41 8.19 -2.05
C SER A 41 12.76 8.92 -2.02
N SER A 42 12.85 9.99 -1.23
CA SER A 42 14.05 10.83 -1.15
C SER A 42 15.22 10.13 -0.44
N GLU A 43 14.89 9.28 0.53
CA GLU A 43 15.86 8.59 1.38
C GLU A 43 15.38 7.17 1.69
N PRO A 44 16.32 6.23 1.99
CA PRO A 44 15.94 4.90 2.46
C PRO A 44 15.08 4.97 3.73
N GLY A 45 14.04 4.13 3.77
CA GLY A 45 13.13 4.06 4.91
C GLY A 45 12.06 5.15 4.95
N THR A 46 12.02 6.04 3.97
CA THR A 46 10.95 7.04 3.85
C THR A 46 9.94 6.62 2.78
N SER A 47 8.71 7.12 2.92
CA SER A 47 7.65 6.86 1.95
C SER A 47 7.85 7.68 0.68
N VAL A 48 7.57 7.08 -0.47
CA VAL A 48 7.53 7.81 -1.73
C VAL A 48 6.34 8.77 -1.72
N LYS A 49 6.59 10.03 -2.08
CA LYS A 49 5.56 11.06 -2.22
C LYS A 49 5.19 11.22 -3.67
N ILE A 50 3.91 11.10 -3.97
CA ILE A 50 3.37 11.28 -5.30
C ILE A 50 2.29 12.35 -5.29
N LYS A 51 2.19 13.07 -6.41
CA LYS A 51 1.01 13.89 -6.68
C LYS A 51 -0.08 12.97 -7.23
N VAL A 52 -1.15 12.79 -6.47
CA VAL A 52 -2.26 11.94 -6.88
C VAL A 52 -2.96 12.56 -8.09
N PRO A 53 -3.16 11.80 -9.19
CA PRO A 53 -3.91 12.28 -10.35
C PRO A 53 -5.33 12.69 -9.99
N ASN A 54 -5.85 13.68 -10.68
CA ASN A 54 -7.22 14.17 -10.52
C ASN A 54 -8.24 13.37 -11.36
N VAL A 55 -7.90 12.13 -11.67
CA VAL A 55 -8.75 11.15 -12.35
C VAL A 55 -8.66 9.83 -11.62
N ASP A 56 -9.67 8.98 -11.76
CA ASP A 56 -9.64 7.65 -11.16
C ASP A 56 -8.40 6.88 -11.63
N CYS A 57 -7.64 6.37 -10.68
CA CYS A 57 -6.33 5.81 -10.94
C CYS A 57 -5.99 4.64 -10.03
N ILE A 58 -4.93 3.94 -10.44
CA ILE A 58 -4.26 2.91 -9.66
C ILE A 58 -2.90 3.47 -9.27
N VAL A 59 -2.57 3.41 -7.99
CA VAL A 59 -1.26 3.78 -7.48
C VAL A 59 -0.53 2.52 -7.04
N MET A 60 0.63 2.29 -7.60
CA MET A 60 1.50 1.16 -7.25
C MET A 60 2.78 1.66 -6.61
N HIS A 61 3.21 1.02 -5.55
CA HIS A 61 4.53 1.29 -4.97
C HIS A 61 5.22 0.02 -4.50
N SER A 62 6.54 0.07 -4.41
CA SER A 62 7.35 -1.02 -3.87
C SER A 62 7.54 -0.82 -2.36
N HIS A 63 7.51 -1.93 -1.61
CA HIS A 63 7.85 -1.97 -0.19
C HIS A 63 9.12 -2.79 -0.01
N PRO A 64 10.27 -2.16 0.25
CA PRO A 64 11.53 -2.89 0.46
C PRO A 64 11.46 -3.89 1.62
N SER A 65 10.66 -3.58 2.65
CA SER A 65 10.44 -4.45 3.81
C SER A 65 9.61 -5.71 3.53
N GLY A 66 8.87 -5.75 2.40
CA GLY A 66 7.90 -6.82 2.12
C GLY A 66 6.65 -6.79 3.00
N LEU A 67 6.47 -5.75 3.81
CA LEU A 67 5.31 -5.57 4.68
C LEU A 67 4.12 -4.96 3.91
N THR A 68 2.93 -5.09 4.49
CA THR A 68 1.72 -4.45 3.98
C THR A 68 1.78 -2.92 4.11
N PHE A 69 0.71 -2.24 3.75
CA PHE A 69 0.61 -0.78 3.79
C PHE A 69 1.02 -0.20 5.15
N SER A 70 1.77 0.90 5.11
CA SER A 70 2.00 1.73 6.27
C SER A 70 0.73 2.53 6.62
N PRO A 71 0.61 3.03 7.85
CA PRO A 71 -0.49 3.95 8.20
C PRO A 71 -0.55 5.18 7.28
N ASP A 72 0.59 5.72 6.87
CA ASP A 72 0.65 6.86 5.95
C ASP A 72 0.11 6.53 4.56
N ASP A 73 0.35 5.32 4.06
CA ASP A 73 -0.24 4.82 2.81
C ASP A 73 -1.77 4.81 2.90
N LEU A 74 -2.29 4.31 4.01
CA LEU A 74 -3.73 4.19 4.25
C LEU A 74 -4.39 5.55 4.46
N ASP A 75 -3.70 6.48 5.11
CA ASP A 75 -4.15 7.85 5.26
C ASP A 75 -4.24 8.54 3.88
N ALA A 76 -3.23 8.42 3.06
CA ALA A 76 -3.23 8.94 1.68
C ALA A 76 -4.36 8.32 0.84
N PHE A 77 -4.57 7.01 0.94
CA PHE A 77 -5.67 6.32 0.28
C PHE A 77 -7.03 6.87 0.71
N SER A 78 -7.25 7.05 2.01
CA SER A 78 -8.53 7.54 2.53
C SER A 78 -8.84 8.97 2.11
N LYS A 79 -7.81 9.82 2.01
CA LYS A 79 -7.95 11.24 1.64
C LYS A 79 -8.07 11.50 0.14
N ASN A 80 -7.72 10.54 -0.70
CA ASN A 80 -7.69 10.70 -2.15
C ASN A 80 -8.66 9.73 -2.82
N LYS A 81 -9.90 10.15 -3.01
CA LYS A 81 -10.98 9.31 -3.57
C LYS A 81 -10.70 8.83 -4.99
N THR A 82 -9.86 9.52 -5.74
CA THR A 82 -9.46 9.11 -7.09
C THR A 82 -8.56 7.89 -7.10
N ILE A 83 -7.91 7.55 -5.99
CA ILE A 83 -7.18 6.29 -5.87
C ILE A 83 -8.20 5.16 -5.73
N ARG A 84 -8.52 4.48 -6.83
CA ARG A 84 -9.44 3.34 -6.81
C ARG A 84 -8.77 2.09 -6.28
N ILE A 85 -7.50 1.92 -6.59
CA ILE A 85 -6.68 0.80 -6.14
C ILE A 85 -5.31 1.34 -5.72
N LEU A 86 -4.88 0.96 -4.52
CA LEU A 86 -3.51 1.14 -4.05
C LEU A 86 -2.87 -0.23 -3.89
N THR A 87 -1.68 -0.42 -4.42
CA THR A 87 -0.93 -1.67 -4.26
C THR A 87 0.44 -1.43 -3.66
N ALA A 88 0.90 -2.40 -2.89
CA ALA A 88 2.27 -2.48 -2.40
C ALA A 88 2.88 -3.82 -2.81
N VAL A 89 4.07 -3.79 -3.40
CA VAL A 89 4.78 -4.97 -3.87
C VAL A 89 6.10 -5.07 -3.13
N GLY A 90 6.29 -6.15 -2.39
CA GLY A 90 7.54 -6.40 -1.68
C GLY A 90 8.62 -6.99 -2.59
N ASN A 91 9.88 -6.74 -2.24
CA ASN A 91 11.02 -7.34 -2.95
C ASN A 91 11.05 -8.88 -2.84
N ASP A 92 10.37 -9.43 -1.84
CA ASP A 92 10.19 -10.87 -1.63
C ASP A 92 9.06 -11.48 -2.49
N GLY A 93 8.37 -10.67 -3.28
CA GLY A 93 7.22 -11.08 -4.09
C GLY A 93 5.88 -10.99 -3.37
N SER A 94 5.83 -10.49 -2.15
CA SER A 94 4.57 -10.20 -1.45
C SER A 94 3.78 -9.13 -2.19
N LEU A 95 2.47 -9.27 -2.22
CA LEU A 95 1.56 -8.33 -2.88
C LEU A 95 0.40 -7.99 -1.97
N TYR A 96 0.14 -6.72 -1.82
CA TYR A 96 -0.99 -6.18 -1.07
C TYR A 96 -1.77 -5.22 -1.96
N ALA A 97 -3.09 -5.27 -1.85
CA ALA A 97 -3.97 -4.36 -2.58
C ALA A 97 -5.13 -3.93 -1.69
N ILE A 98 -5.49 -2.67 -1.78
CA ILE A 98 -6.70 -2.11 -1.19
C ILE A 98 -7.47 -1.37 -2.28
N GLU A 99 -8.77 -1.62 -2.37
CA GLU A 99 -9.60 -1.20 -3.50
C GLU A 99 -10.92 -0.61 -3.03
N ARG A 100 -11.27 0.54 -3.61
CA ARG A 100 -12.62 1.09 -3.53
C ARG A 100 -13.56 0.32 -4.46
N THR A 101 -14.78 0.12 -4.00
CA THR A 101 -15.88 -0.43 -4.80
C THR A 101 -16.96 0.63 -5.03
N ASN A 102 -17.99 0.30 -5.77
CA ASN A 102 -19.14 1.20 -5.95
C ASN A 102 -19.96 1.42 -4.66
N ASN A 103 -19.74 0.58 -3.65
CA ASN A 103 -20.42 0.65 -2.35
C ASN A 103 -19.55 1.23 -1.24
N THR A 104 -18.43 1.83 -1.56
CA THR A 104 -17.52 2.39 -0.57
C THR A 104 -18.18 3.52 0.21
N ASP A 105 -18.24 3.38 1.53
CA ASP A 105 -18.62 4.43 2.46
C ASP A 105 -17.38 5.26 2.83
N GLU A 106 -17.21 6.39 2.15
CA GLU A 106 -16.03 7.25 2.32
C GLU A 106 -15.95 7.86 3.72
N THR A 107 -17.08 8.21 4.34
CA THR A 107 -17.09 8.73 5.71
C THR A 107 -16.63 7.68 6.71
N ALA A 108 -17.11 6.44 6.58
CA ALA A 108 -16.66 5.34 7.42
C ALA A 108 -15.16 5.04 7.22
N LEU A 109 -14.70 5.07 5.97
CA LEU A 109 -13.27 4.88 5.64
C LEU A 109 -12.40 5.94 6.32
N GLU A 110 -12.77 7.22 6.23
CA GLU A 110 -12.04 8.31 6.88
C GLU A 110 -12.02 8.16 8.40
N ASN A 111 -13.14 7.80 9.01
CA ASN A 111 -13.24 7.61 10.45
C ASN A 111 -12.38 6.43 10.92
N LEU A 112 -12.43 5.29 10.23
CA LEU A 112 -11.62 4.12 10.55
C LEU A 112 -10.13 4.40 10.37
N THR A 113 -9.75 5.17 9.35
CA THR A 113 -8.36 5.54 9.11
C THR A 113 -7.86 6.50 10.18
N SER A 114 -8.67 7.46 10.63
CA SER A 114 -8.33 8.34 11.75
C SER A 114 -8.14 7.56 13.05
N LEU A 115 -9.00 6.57 13.30
CA LEU A 115 -8.85 5.68 14.46
C LEU A 115 -7.57 4.83 14.37
N LEU A 116 -7.27 4.32 13.18
CA LEU A 116 -6.03 3.60 12.92
C LEU A 116 -4.80 4.46 13.29
N MET A 117 -4.73 5.70 12.80
CA MET A 117 -3.62 6.61 13.09
C MET A 117 -3.48 6.86 14.59
N PHE A 118 -4.59 7.04 15.28
CA PHE A 118 -4.61 7.22 16.73
C PHE A 118 -4.11 5.97 17.49
N ASP A 119 -4.61 4.80 17.12
CA ASP A 119 -4.24 3.52 17.75
C ASP A 119 -2.78 3.14 17.46
N MET A 120 -2.29 3.44 16.26
CA MET A 120 -0.88 3.19 15.90
C MET A 120 0.10 4.02 16.73
N ASN A 121 -0.27 5.25 17.09
CA ASN A 121 0.54 6.08 17.98
C ASN A 121 0.66 5.50 19.40
N LYS A 122 -0.29 4.66 19.81
CA LYS A 122 -0.29 3.99 21.12
C LYS A 122 0.36 2.60 21.09
N ALA A 123 0.50 2.00 19.92
CA ALA A 123 1.06 0.66 19.78
C ALA A 123 2.56 0.68 20.07
N THR A 124 2.98 -0.04 21.11
CA THR A 124 4.37 -0.09 21.57
C THR A 124 5.07 -1.40 21.24
N THR A 125 4.34 -2.39 20.74
CA THR A 125 4.86 -3.71 20.38
C THR A 125 4.53 -4.05 18.92
N LYS A 126 5.32 -4.94 18.32
CA LYS A 126 5.04 -5.47 16.99
C LYS A 126 3.67 -6.15 16.93
N ALA A 127 3.34 -6.95 17.94
CA ALA A 127 2.05 -7.62 18.03
C ALA A 127 0.89 -6.62 18.03
N ALA A 128 0.99 -5.53 18.79
CA ALA A 128 -0.03 -4.48 18.83
C ALA A 128 -0.18 -3.77 17.48
N VAL A 129 0.92 -3.51 16.78
CA VAL A 129 0.92 -2.92 15.43
C VAL A 129 0.19 -3.85 14.44
N TYR A 130 0.53 -5.13 14.42
CA TYR A 130 -0.12 -6.10 13.54
C TYR A 130 -1.61 -6.27 13.86
N ASP A 131 -1.98 -6.37 15.12
CA ASP A 131 -3.37 -6.50 15.54
C ASP A 131 -4.19 -5.27 15.13
N THR A 132 -3.64 -4.08 15.30
CA THR A 132 -4.27 -2.82 14.91
C THR A 132 -4.51 -2.76 13.39
N LEU A 133 -3.51 -3.10 12.59
CA LEU A 133 -3.64 -3.16 11.14
C LEU A 133 -4.63 -4.24 10.68
N ASN A 134 -4.56 -5.43 11.24
CA ASN A 134 -5.48 -6.52 10.90
C ASN A 134 -6.93 -6.17 11.24
N THR A 135 -7.15 -5.52 12.38
CA THR A 135 -8.49 -5.03 12.76
C THR A 135 -8.99 -4.02 11.74
N TYR A 136 -8.15 -3.05 11.35
CA TYR A 136 -8.50 -2.07 10.33
C TYR A 136 -8.90 -2.74 8.99
N PHE A 137 -8.09 -3.67 8.50
CA PHE A 137 -8.38 -4.35 7.23
C PHE A 137 -9.65 -5.20 7.27
N LYS A 138 -9.99 -5.75 8.42
CA LYS A 138 -11.28 -6.42 8.62
C LYS A 138 -12.45 -5.44 8.59
N GLU A 139 -12.34 -4.35 9.32
CA GLU A 139 -13.39 -3.36 9.48
C GLU A 139 -13.74 -2.64 8.18
N VAL A 140 -12.74 -2.22 7.39
CA VAL A 140 -12.99 -1.50 6.14
C VAL A 140 -13.76 -2.34 5.13
N GLN A 141 -13.66 -3.66 5.18
CA GLN A 141 -14.39 -4.56 4.29
C GLN A 141 -15.91 -4.50 4.54
N ASN A 142 -16.35 -4.13 5.73
CA ASN A 142 -17.76 -3.89 6.03
C ASN A 142 -18.30 -2.62 5.36
N TYR A 143 -17.43 -1.76 4.84
CA TYR A 143 -17.77 -0.46 4.27
C TYR A 143 -17.41 -0.34 2.78
N GLY A 144 -17.44 -1.46 2.08
CA GLY A 144 -17.27 -1.48 0.62
C GLY A 144 -15.83 -1.30 0.16
N ILE A 145 -14.85 -1.64 0.99
CA ILE A 145 -13.44 -1.70 0.63
C ILE A 145 -13.02 -3.17 0.52
N HIS A 146 -12.31 -3.52 -0.53
CA HIS A 146 -11.66 -4.83 -0.64
C HIS A 146 -10.20 -4.72 -0.21
N TYR A 147 -9.74 -5.67 0.58
CA TYR A 147 -8.33 -5.84 0.92
C TYR A 147 -7.86 -7.22 0.50
N TYR A 148 -6.70 -7.26 -0.12
CA TYR A 148 -6.05 -8.49 -0.56
C TYR A 148 -4.60 -8.52 -0.11
N ALA A 149 -4.17 -9.66 0.40
CA ALA A 149 -2.78 -9.90 0.80
C ALA A 149 -2.32 -11.27 0.32
N ARG A 150 -1.17 -11.29 -0.35
CA ARG A 150 -0.46 -12.52 -0.71
C ARG A 150 0.97 -12.39 -0.20
N GLU A 151 1.23 -12.98 0.95
CA GLU A 151 2.57 -13.00 1.51
C GLU A 151 3.40 -14.13 0.92
N ASN A 152 4.68 -13.86 0.63
CA ASN A 152 5.60 -14.91 0.22
C ASN A 152 6.13 -15.65 1.45
N ARG A 153 5.52 -16.78 1.78
CA ARG A 153 5.84 -17.59 2.96
C ARG A 153 7.19 -18.33 2.88
N ARG A 154 7.94 -18.22 1.79
CA ARG A 154 9.24 -18.91 1.66
C ARG A 154 10.26 -18.44 2.72
N ASN A 155 9.99 -17.37 3.44
CA ASN A 155 10.86 -16.80 4.46
C ASN A 155 10.28 -16.87 5.88
N GLU A 156 9.48 -17.88 6.21
CA GLU A 156 8.98 -18.08 7.59
C GLU A 156 10.10 -18.26 8.64
N LYS A 157 11.36 -18.36 8.21
CA LYS A 157 12.53 -18.44 9.09
C LYS A 157 13.22 -17.11 9.35
N VAL A 158 12.75 -15.99 8.80
CA VAL A 158 13.32 -14.68 9.10
C VAL A 158 12.69 -14.16 10.39
N PRO A 159 13.46 -14.03 11.47
CA PRO A 159 12.93 -13.49 12.72
C PRO A 159 12.55 -12.03 12.53
N SER A 160 11.39 -11.70 13.06
CA SER A 160 10.92 -10.33 13.32
C SER A 160 11.00 -9.35 12.14
N ARG A 161 9.91 -9.27 11.38
CA ARG A 161 9.63 -8.08 10.58
C ARG A 161 9.61 -6.87 11.48
N GLU A 162 10.42 -5.87 11.17
CA GLU A 162 10.41 -4.63 11.91
C GLU A 162 9.10 -3.86 11.66
N PRO A 163 8.54 -3.17 12.67
CA PRO A 163 7.43 -2.23 12.44
C PRO A 163 7.92 -1.07 11.57
N TYR A 164 6.99 -0.45 10.90
CA TYR A 164 7.21 0.69 10.01
C TYR A 164 7.96 1.83 10.67
#